data_b44a92b4b0c5427f041fd18ece2c3638
#
_entry.id   b44a92b4b0c5427f041fd18ece2c3638
#
_cell.length_a   1.000
_cell.length_b   1.000
_cell.length_c   1.000
_cell.angle_alpha   90.00
_cell.angle_beta   90.00
_cell.angle_gamma   90.00
#
_symmetry.space_group_name_H-M   'P 1'
#
loop_
_entity.id
_entity.type
_entity.pdbx_description
1 polymer ?
#
loop_
_entity_poly.entity_id
_entity_poly.type
_entity_poly.pdbx_seq_one_letter_code
_entity_poly.pdbx_strand_id
1 'polypeptide(L)'
;QSFMHGDESAAVLGNLYGVKADYYARVNFAGLKKIVDALGGVDVNSEHEFTTVGMEVPDENGDGVHMAGYTFTQGINHLNGEQALCFARERHAFGDGDNQRGRNQMAVIRAIVDKASSPAILKGYQKVLDAVSSSFITSLTYEDISSLVQMQLRDNVHWNITSYSVSGEGGMEPCYSAGNETLWVMWPNATQINTAKSLIQQVLNGETPALPQD
;
A
#
# COMPACT_ATOMS: atom_id res chain seq x y z
N GLN A 1 10.24 11.07 5.19
CA GLN A 1 8.97 11.57 4.64
C GLN A 1 9.27 12.22 3.30
N SER A 2 8.71 11.70 2.20
CA SER A 2 8.82 12.38 0.91
C SER A 2 7.91 13.62 0.94
N PHE A 3 8.50 14.79 0.88
CA PHE A 3 7.79 16.07 0.68
C PHE A 3 7.42 16.28 -0.80
N MET A 4 7.70 15.30 -1.66
CA MET A 4 7.39 15.38 -3.08
C MET A 4 5.87 15.33 -3.30
N HIS A 5 5.40 16.09 -4.29
CA HIS A 5 4.03 15.94 -4.79
C HIS A 5 3.85 14.59 -5.46
N GLY A 6 2.62 14.08 -5.55
CA GLY A 6 2.34 12.74 -6.06
C GLY A 6 2.86 12.51 -7.49
N ASP A 7 2.76 13.52 -8.36
CA ASP A 7 3.27 13.54 -9.73
C ASP A 7 4.80 13.48 -9.79
N GLU A 8 5.51 14.21 -8.92
CA GLU A 8 6.98 14.13 -8.82
C GLU A 8 7.44 12.74 -8.38
N SER A 9 6.79 12.15 -7.37
CA SER A 9 7.08 10.78 -6.92
C SER A 9 6.82 9.76 -8.03
N ALA A 10 5.70 9.91 -8.77
CA ALA A 10 5.36 9.08 -9.91
C ALA A 10 6.41 9.18 -11.03
N ALA A 11 6.90 10.40 -11.31
CA ALA A 11 7.95 10.63 -12.33
C ALA A 11 9.28 9.99 -11.93
N VAL A 12 9.71 10.13 -10.67
CA VAL A 12 10.96 9.52 -10.16
C VAL A 12 10.89 8.00 -10.21
N LEU A 13 9.80 7.40 -9.74
CA LEU A 13 9.61 5.96 -9.79
C LEU A 13 9.47 5.46 -11.24
N GLY A 14 8.77 6.20 -12.08
CA GLY A 14 8.64 5.91 -13.50
C GLY A 14 10.01 5.87 -14.20
N ASN A 15 10.86 6.85 -13.94
CA ASN A 15 12.23 6.89 -14.46
C ASN A 15 13.08 5.72 -13.92
N LEU A 16 12.96 5.41 -12.61
CA LEU A 16 13.69 4.31 -11.98
C LEU A 16 13.33 2.97 -12.61
N TYR A 17 12.04 2.71 -12.81
CA TYR A 17 11.55 1.42 -13.33
C TYR A 17 11.34 1.38 -14.84
N GLY A 18 11.57 2.50 -15.55
CA GLY A 18 11.44 2.56 -17.01
C GLY A 18 9.99 2.47 -17.50
N VAL A 19 9.05 2.97 -16.72
CA VAL A 19 7.61 3.00 -17.04
C VAL A 19 7.04 4.39 -16.82
N LYS A 20 5.99 4.72 -17.57
CA LYS A 20 5.20 5.91 -17.29
C LYS A 20 4.15 5.56 -16.24
N ALA A 21 4.13 6.27 -15.13
CA ALA A 21 3.02 6.20 -14.18
C ALA A 21 1.87 7.07 -14.71
N ASP A 22 0.76 6.46 -15.08
CA ASP A 22 -0.39 7.19 -15.63
C ASP A 22 -1.21 7.85 -14.52
N TYR A 23 -1.29 7.19 -13.36
CA TYR A 23 -2.03 7.66 -12.20
C TYR A 23 -1.24 7.46 -10.90
N TYR A 24 -1.61 8.23 -9.89
CA TYR A 24 -1.12 8.02 -8.52
C TYR A 24 -2.27 8.11 -7.52
N ALA A 25 -2.09 7.44 -6.39
CA ALA A 25 -2.90 7.63 -5.20
C ALA A 25 -2.00 7.78 -3.98
N ARG A 26 -2.26 8.79 -3.15
CA ARG A 26 -1.54 9.07 -1.92
C ARG A 26 -2.51 9.03 -0.74
N VAL A 27 -2.18 8.21 0.24
CA VAL A 27 -2.99 7.97 1.43
C VAL A 27 -2.13 8.18 2.67
N ASN A 28 -2.62 8.88 3.67
CA ASN A 28 -2.01 8.95 4.99
C ASN A 28 -2.61 7.89 5.94
N PHE A 29 -2.09 7.78 7.15
CA PHE A 29 -2.55 6.80 8.14
C PHE A 29 -4.03 6.94 8.51
N ALA A 30 -4.49 8.18 8.73
CA ALA A 30 -5.90 8.45 8.99
C ALA A 30 -6.78 8.09 7.79
N GLY A 31 -6.29 8.34 6.57
CA GLY A 31 -6.95 7.94 5.33
C GLY A 31 -7.07 6.44 5.16
N LEU A 32 -6.02 5.68 5.48
CA LEU A 32 -6.08 4.22 5.44
C LEU A 32 -7.17 3.67 6.36
N LYS A 33 -7.24 4.18 7.60
CA LYS A 33 -8.30 3.80 8.56
C LYS A 33 -9.67 4.04 7.94
N LYS A 34 -9.94 5.25 7.45
CA LYS A 34 -11.23 5.63 6.86
C LYS A 34 -11.60 4.80 5.63
N ILE A 35 -10.62 4.47 4.76
CA ILE A 35 -10.87 3.61 3.59
C ILE A 35 -11.34 2.23 4.05
N VAL A 36 -10.62 1.60 4.98
CA VAL A 36 -10.97 0.27 5.48
C VAL A 36 -12.34 0.28 6.17
N ASP A 37 -12.63 1.29 6.99
CA ASP A 37 -13.90 1.42 7.70
C ASP A 37 -15.07 1.69 6.73
N ALA A 38 -14.87 2.51 5.69
CA ALA A 38 -15.86 2.75 4.65
C ALA A 38 -16.18 1.49 3.82
N LEU A 39 -15.24 0.56 3.69
CA LEU A 39 -15.44 -0.75 3.08
C LEU A 39 -16.14 -1.75 4.03
N GLY A 40 -16.37 -1.40 5.29
CA GLY A 40 -16.92 -2.28 6.32
C GLY A 40 -15.92 -3.29 6.86
N GLY A 41 -14.63 -2.96 6.86
CA GLY A 41 -13.53 -3.84 7.23
C GLY A 41 -13.00 -4.65 6.04
N VAL A 42 -11.81 -5.24 6.24
CA VAL A 42 -11.11 -6.07 5.24
C VAL A 42 -10.62 -7.38 5.84
N ASP A 43 -10.56 -8.42 5.04
CA ASP A 43 -10.08 -9.76 5.43
C ASP A 43 -8.63 -9.91 5.01
N VAL A 44 -7.72 -9.74 5.98
CA VAL A 44 -6.27 -9.79 5.76
C VAL A 44 -5.72 -11.17 6.09
N ASN A 45 -5.01 -11.79 5.16
CA ASN A 45 -4.32 -13.04 5.39
C ASN A 45 -2.93 -12.76 5.98
N SER A 46 -2.74 -13.10 7.26
CA SER A 46 -1.46 -12.95 7.95
C SER A 46 -0.58 -14.19 7.78
N GLU A 47 0.69 -13.98 7.45
CA GLU A 47 1.68 -15.07 7.36
C GLU A 47 2.03 -15.65 8.72
N HIS A 48 1.92 -14.85 9.79
CA HIS A 48 2.32 -15.21 11.15
C HIS A 48 1.28 -14.76 12.16
N GLU A 49 1.26 -15.44 13.30
CA GLU A 49 0.66 -14.91 14.52
C GLU A 49 1.62 -13.89 15.14
N PHE A 50 1.11 -12.72 15.55
CA PHE A 50 1.90 -11.70 16.25
C PHE A 50 1.03 -10.73 17.03
N THR A 51 1.66 -10.05 18.00
CA THR A 51 1.06 -8.94 18.76
C THR A 51 1.85 -7.67 18.48
N THR A 52 1.14 -6.58 18.17
CA THR A 52 1.78 -5.28 17.93
C THR A 52 2.41 -4.74 19.21
N VAL A 53 3.57 -4.12 19.06
CA VAL A 53 4.28 -3.49 20.18
C VAL A 53 3.86 -2.04 20.31
N GLY A 54 2.83 -1.77 21.13
CA GLY A 54 2.32 -0.45 21.51
C GLY A 54 2.46 0.64 20.46
N MET A 55 1.44 0.82 19.62
CA MET A 55 1.54 1.65 18.44
C MET A 55 0.74 2.94 18.59
N GLU A 56 1.36 4.09 18.30
CA GLU A 56 0.64 5.35 18.18
C GLU A 56 -0.24 5.36 16.96
N VAL A 57 -1.53 5.52 17.16
CA VAL A 57 -2.56 5.56 16.11
C VAL A 57 -3.22 6.94 16.12
N PRO A 58 -3.39 7.60 14.95
CA PRO A 58 -4.14 8.85 14.88
C PRO A 58 -5.58 8.68 15.34
N ASP A 59 -6.07 9.64 16.12
CA ASP A 59 -7.46 9.73 16.50
C ASP A 59 -8.37 9.91 15.26
N GLU A 60 -9.66 9.74 15.43
CA GLU A 60 -10.63 9.81 14.31
C GLU A 60 -10.57 11.13 13.55
N ASN A 61 -10.32 12.24 14.25
CA ASN A 61 -10.21 13.57 13.67
C ASN A 61 -8.79 13.88 13.12
N GLY A 62 -7.78 13.07 13.50
CA GLY A 62 -6.39 13.24 13.10
C GLY A 62 -5.64 14.36 13.83
N ASP A 63 -6.20 14.90 14.91
CA ASP A 63 -5.64 15.98 15.74
C ASP A 63 -4.90 15.47 16.97
N GLY A 64 -5.00 14.18 17.28
CA GLY A 64 -4.32 13.49 18.38
C GLY A 64 -3.86 12.10 18.00
N VAL A 65 -3.26 11.41 18.97
CA VAL A 65 -2.86 10.00 18.87
C VAL A 65 -3.19 9.27 20.17
N HIS A 66 -3.53 8.00 20.06
CA HIS A 66 -3.67 7.10 21.21
C HIS A 66 -2.82 5.85 20.99
N MET A 67 -2.54 5.13 22.10
CA MET A 67 -1.78 3.89 22.03
C MET A 67 -2.72 2.73 21.77
N ALA A 68 -2.43 1.94 20.74
CA ALA A 68 -3.17 0.74 20.40
C ALA A 68 -2.25 -0.49 20.38
N GLY A 69 -2.83 -1.65 20.72
CA GLY A 69 -2.15 -2.95 20.65
C GLY A 69 -3.14 -4.04 20.30
N TYR A 70 -2.79 -4.86 19.31
CA TYR A 70 -3.64 -5.92 18.80
C TYR A 70 -2.85 -7.20 18.60
N THR A 71 -3.51 -8.33 18.82
CA THR A 71 -3.00 -9.66 18.47
C THR A 71 -3.69 -10.14 17.20
N PHE A 72 -2.91 -10.61 16.25
CA PHE A 72 -3.36 -11.19 14.99
C PHE A 72 -2.96 -12.65 14.93
N THR A 73 -3.86 -13.48 14.42
CA THR A 73 -3.61 -14.91 14.22
C THR A 73 -3.02 -15.17 12.84
N GLN A 74 -2.29 -16.26 12.67
CA GLN A 74 -1.93 -16.74 11.34
C GLN A 74 -3.20 -17.07 10.54
N GLY A 75 -3.25 -16.70 9.25
CA GLY A 75 -4.41 -16.86 8.39
C GLY A 75 -5.29 -15.61 8.35
N ILE A 76 -6.58 -15.78 8.11
CA ILE A 76 -7.51 -14.67 7.86
C ILE A 76 -7.89 -13.96 9.16
N ASN A 77 -7.71 -12.63 9.17
CA ASN A 77 -8.15 -11.72 10.21
C ASN A 77 -9.10 -10.69 9.60
N HIS A 78 -10.31 -10.55 10.14
CA HIS A 78 -11.22 -9.47 9.77
C HIS A 78 -10.85 -8.22 10.55
N LEU A 79 -10.36 -7.18 9.84
CA LEU A 79 -9.77 -5.98 10.44
C LEU A 79 -10.61 -4.74 10.14
N ASN A 80 -10.86 -3.92 11.16
CA ASN A 80 -11.30 -2.54 10.98
C ASN A 80 -10.11 -1.64 10.60
N GLY A 81 -10.36 -0.34 10.37
CA GLY A 81 -9.33 0.59 9.91
C GLY A 81 -8.15 0.72 10.85
N GLU A 82 -8.38 0.75 12.16
CA GLU A 82 -7.31 0.87 13.15
C GLU A 82 -6.47 -0.40 13.24
N GLN A 83 -7.12 -1.55 13.27
CA GLN A 83 -6.45 -2.86 13.25
C GLN A 83 -5.61 -3.04 11.98
N ALA A 84 -6.15 -2.67 10.81
CA ALA A 84 -5.42 -2.73 9.54
C ALA A 84 -4.21 -1.79 9.51
N LEU A 85 -4.31 -0.60 10.10
CA LEU A 85 -3.19 0.31 10.26
C LEU A 85 -2.11 -0.26 11.18
N CYS A 86 -2.48 -0.80 12.34
CA CYS A 86 -1.53 -1.44 13.26
C CYS A 86 -0.85 -2.64 12.62
N PHE A 87 -1.61 -3.49 11.91
CA PHE A 87 -1.09 -4.63 11.15
C PHE A 87 -0.05 -4.20 10.10
N ALA A 88 -0.35 -3.17 9.30
CA ALA A 88 0.51 -2.69 8.24
C ALA A 88 1.78 -1.97 8.73
N ARG A 89 1.79 -1.46 9.97
CA ARG A 89 2.92 -0.68 10.51
C ARG A 89 3.84 -1.49 11.42
N GLU A 90 3.41 -2.67 11.86
CA GLU A 90 4.19 -3.48 12.81
C GLU A 90 5.53 -3.92 12.19
N ARG A 91 6.60 -3.71 12.94
CA ARG A 91 7.96 -4.14 12.59
C ARG A 91 8.74 -4.73 13.77
N HIS A 92 8.36 -4.36 14.99
CA HIS A 92 9.13 -4.72 16.19
C HIS A 92 8.82 -6.14 16.70
N ALA A 93 7.68 -6.69 16.28
CA ALA A 93 7.30 -8.07 16.59
C ALA A 93 8.11 -9.12 15.79
N PHE A 94 8.93 -8.69 14.83
CA PHE A 94 9.62 -9.60 13.90
C PHE A 94 11.12 -9.35 13.87
N GLY A 95 11.92 -10.42 13.67
CA GLY A 95 13.37 -10.34 13.54
C GLY A 95 13.85 -9.64 12.26
N ASP A 96 13.08 -9.74 11.16
CA ASP A 96 13.29 -9.07 9.88
C ASP A 96 12.34 -7.87 9.65
N GLY A 97 12.05 -7.14 10.68
CA GLY A 97 10.96 -6.18 10.87
C GLY A 97 10.55 -5.34 9.67
N ASP A 98 11.49 -4.76 8.95
CA ASP A 98 11.19 -3.91 7.78
C ASP A 98 10.68 -4.71 6.58
N ASN A 99 11.19 -5.91 6.35
CA ASN A 99 10.72 -6.79 5.28
C ASN A 99 9.32 -7.31 5.60
N GLN A 100 9.08 -7.76 6.86
CA GLN A 100 7.76 -8.22 7.26
C GLN A 100 6.74 -7.08 7.21
N ARG A 101 7.11 -5.86 7.61
CA ARG A 101 6.23 -4.69 7.44
C ARG A 101 5.83 -4.49 5.97
N GLY A 102 6.77 -4.63 5.03
CA GLY A 102 6.47 -4.57 3.60
C GLY A 102 5.46 -5.64 3.16
N ARG A 103 5.63 -6.89 3.60
CA ARG A 103 4.67 -7.99 3.34
C ARG A 103 3.31 -7.71 3.96
N ASN A 104 3.27 -7.23 5.19
CA ASN A 104 2.02 -6.87 5.88
C ASN A 104 1.28 -5.73 5.15
N GLN A 105 1.99 -4.71 4.68
CA GLN A 105 1.41 -3.64 3.87
C GLN A 105 0.76 -4.19 2.59
N MET A 106 1.47 -5.09 1.89
CA MET A 106 0.91 -5.71 0.69
C MET A 106 -0.28 -6.61 0.97
N ALA A 107 -0.31 -7.30 2.12
CA ALA A 107 -1.46 -8.09 2.54
C ALA A 107 -2.71 -7.20 2.76
N VAL A 108 -2.54 -6.04 3.41
CA VAL A 108 -3.63 -5.06 3.57
C VAL A 108 -4.07 -4.47 2.23
N ILE A 109 -3.14 -4.13 1.33
CA ILE A 109 -3.48 -3.62 -0.01
C ILE A 109 -4.30 -4.66 -0.80
N ARG A 110 -3.90 -5.93 -0.80
CA ARG A 110 -4.65 -7.02 -1.44
C ARG A 110 -6.07 -7.11 -0.87
N ALA A 111 -6.20 -7.12 0.44
CA ALA A 111 -7.50 -7.18 1.11
C ALA A 111 -8.41 -5.99 0.76
N ILE A 112 -7.85 -4.78 0.65
CA ILE A 112 -8.58 -3.58 0.20
C ILE A 112 -9.07 -3.75 -1.25
N VAL A 113 -8.20 -4.19 -2.16
CA VAL A 113 -8.56 -4.38 -3.57
C VAL A 113 -9.64 -5.46 -3.72
N ASP A 114 -9.49 -6.60 -3.05
CA ASP A 114 -10.46 -7.69 -3.07
C ASP A 114 -11.82 -7.22 -2.55
N LYS A 115 -11.84 -6.48 -1.44
CA LYS A 115 -13.07 -5.93 -0.88
C LYS A 115 -13.70 -4.88 -1.78
N ALA A 116 -12.91 -3.92 -2.27
CA ALA A 116 -13.37 -2.82 -3.13
C ALA A 116 -13.90 -3.33 -4.48
N SER A 117 -13.31 -4.38 -5.04
CA SER A 117 -13.76 -4.99 -6.29
C SER A 117 -15.00 -5.89 -6.15
N SER A 118 -15.48 -6.12 -4.93
CA SER A 118 -16.67 -6.95 -4.70
C SER A 118 -17.94 -6.29 -5.24
N PRO A 119 -18.89 -7.06 -5.83
CA PRO A 119 -20.13 -6.51 -6.36
C PRO A 119 -20.99 -5.73 -5.36
N ALA A 120 -20.88 -6.07 -4.07
CA ALA A 120 -21.61 -5.39 -2.99
C ALA A 120 -21.11 -3.94 -2.80
N ILE A 121 -19.79 -3.74 -2.81
CA ILE A 121 -19.16 -2.41 -2.69
C ILE A 121 -19.35 -1.63 -4.00
N LEU A 122 -19.13 -2.25 -5.15
CA LEU A 122 -19.22 -1.58 -6.44
C LEU A 122 -20.61 -1.01 -6.74
N LYS A 123 -21.70 -1.67 -6.30
CA LYS A 123 -23.05 -1.13 -6.43
C LYS A 123 -23.28 0.14 -5.60
N GLY A 124 -22.49 0.35 -4.57
CA GLY A 124 -22.57 1.51 -3.67
C GLY A 124 -21.32 2.38 -3.66
N TYR A 125 -20.42 2.25 -4.66
CA TYR A 125 -19.09 2.87 -4.67
C TYR A 125 -19.09 4.38 -4.43
N GLN A 126 -20.13 5.09 -4.87
CA GLN A 126 -20.26 6.54 -4.64
C GLN A 126 -20.25 6.90 -3.15
N LYS A 127 -20.97 6.12 -2.32
CA LYS A 127 -21.00 6.33 -0.86
C LYS A 127 -19.62 6.09 -0.24
N VAL A 128 -18.87 5.10 -0.74
CA VAL A 128 -17.50 4.84 -0.29
C VAL A 128 -16.59 5.99 -0.69
N LEU A 129 -16.66 6.46 -1.94
CA LEU A 129 -15.87 7.60 -2.41
C LEU A 129 -16.17 8.88 -1.62
N ASP A 130 -17.45 9.18 -1.36
CA ASP A 130 -17.85 10.34 -0.57
C ASP A 130 -17.26 10.27 0.86
N ALA A 131 -17.33 9.10 1.48
CA ALA A 131 -16.81 8.89 2.84
C ALA A 131 -15.28 9.05 2.95
N VAL A 132 -14.54 8.77 1.87
CA VAL A 132 -13.08 8.81 1.87
C VAL A 132 -12.47 9.97 1.08
N SER A 133 -13.28 10.82 0.45
CA SER A 133 -12.85 11.88 -0.47
C SER A 133 -11.81 12.84 0.11
N SER A 134 -11.89 13.14 1.42
CA SER A 134 -10.92 13.97 2.13
C SER A 134 -9.69 13.21 2.64
N SER A 135 -9.62 11.91 2.41
CA SER A 135 -8.67 11.00 3.07
C SER A 135 -7.58 10.49 2.15
N PHE A 136 -7.71 10.72 0.85
CA PHE A 136 -6.68 10.41 -0.14
C PHE A 136 -6.62 11.45 -1.25
N ILE A 137 -5.47 11.56 -1.87
CA ILE A 137 -5.22 12.42 -3.03
C ILE A 137 -4.89 11.50 -4.20
N THR A 138 -5.57 11.71 -5.33
CA THR A 138 -5.34 10.92 -6.54
C THR A 138 -5.40 11.80 -7.78
N SER A 139 -4.71 11.39 -8.83
CA SER A 139 -4.85 11.96 -10.18
C SER A 139 -5.98 11.31 -10.99
N LEU A 140 -6.60 10.23 -10.50
CA LEU A 140 -7.79 9.65 -11.13
C LEU A 140 -8.95 10.63 -11.05
N THR A 141 -9.60 10.87 -12.17
CA THR A 141 -10.84 11.65 -12.21
C THR A 141 -12.03 10.77 -11.77
N TYR A 142 -13.15 11.40 -11.45
CA TYR A 142 -14.40 10.67 -11.19
C TYR A 142 -14.82 9.79 -12.37
N GLU A 143 -14.58 10.25 -13.60
CA GLU A 143 -14.87 9.51 -14.83
C GLU A 143 -13.99 8.28 -14.98
N ASP A 144 -12.69 8.39 -14.66
CA ASP A 144 -11.77 7.24 -14.64
C ASP A 144 -12.25 6.19 -13.64
N ILE A 145 -12.56 6.61 -12.41
CA ILE A 145 -13.06 5.70 -11.36
C ILE A 145 -14.37 5.04 -11.79
N SER A 146 -15.31 5.82 -12.33
CA SER A 146 -16.59 5.30 -12.80
C SER A 146 -16.41 4.28 -13.92
N SER A 147 -15.49 4.53 -14.85
CA SER A 147 -15.17 3.61 -15.95
C SER A 147 -14.58 2.30 -15.45
N LEU A 148 -13.66 2.36 -14.46
CA LEU A 148 -13.09 1.18 -13.82
C LEU A 148 -14.15 0.35 -13.08
N VAL A 149 -15.07 1.02 -12.36
CA VAL A 149 -16.18 0.35 -11.67
C VAL A 149 -17.12 -0.33 -12.68
N GLN A 150 -17.46 0.33 -13.78
CA GLN A 150 -18.32 -0.25 -14.82
C GLN A 150 -17.64 -1.46 -15.49
N MET A 151 -16.35 -1.35 -15.79
CA MET A 151 -15.56 -2.47 -16.31
C MET A 151 -15.61 -3.66 -15.34
N GLN A 152 -15.33 -3.42 -14.05
CA GLN A 152 -15.33 -4.47 -13.03
C GLN A 152 -16.72 -5.15 -12.88
N LEU A 153 -17.80 -4.37 -12.90
CA LEU A 153 -19.16 -4.90 -12.82
C LEU A 153 -19.56 -5.71 -14.04
N ARG A 154 -19.09 -5.32 -15.24
CA ARG A 154 -19.36 -6.02 -16.50
C ARG A 154 -18.57 -7.30 -16.62
N ASP A 155 -17.27 -7.23 -16.36
CA ASP A 155 -16.31 -8.28 -16.69
C ASP A 155 -16.00 -9.19 -15.49
N ASN A 156 -16.36 -8.77 -14.27
CA ASN A 156 -16.11 -9.46 -13.01
C ASN A 156 -14.66 -10.00 -12.91
N VAL A 157 -13.70 -9.14 -13.22
CA VAL A 157 -12.28 -9.49 -13.27
C VAL A 157 -11.76 -9.85 -11.89
N HIS A 158 -10.99 -10.93 -11.81
CA HIS A 158 -10.20 -11.25 -10.62
C HIS A 158 -8.82 -10.60 -10.72
N TRP A 159 -8.48 -9.76 -9.72
CA TRP A 159 -7.20 -9.04 -9.68
C TRP A 159 -6.11 -9.90 -9.05
N ASN A 160 -5.12 -10.31 -9.84
CA ASN A 160 -3.93 -10.98 -9.33
C ASN A 160 -2.87 -9.93 -8.96
N ILE A 161 -2.63 -9.77 -7.66
CA ILE A 161 -1.65 -8.82 -7.15
C ILE A 161 -0.37 -9.57 -6.81
N THR A 162 0.68 -9.31 -7.58
CA THR A 162 2.04 -9.82 -7.33
C THR A 162 2.89 -8.73 -6.71
N SER A 163 3.66 -9.08 -5.68
CA SER A 163 4.61 -8.16 -5.05
C SER A 163 6.04 -8.62 -5.26
N TYR A 164 6.93 -7.66 -5.53
CA TYR A 164 8.37 -7.88 -5.59
C TYR A 164 9.06 -6.75 -4.85
N SER A 165 9.91 -7.08 -3.87
CA SER A 165 10.63 -6.11 -3.06
C SER A 165 12.04 -5.91 -3.60
N VAL A 166 12.43 -4.65 -3.77
CA VAL A 166 13.81 -4.26 -4.08
C VAL A 166 14.49 -3.92 -2.77
N SER A 167 15.54 -4.65 -2.44
CA SER A 167 16.41 -4.37 -1.30
C SER A 167 17.69 -3.65 -1.75
N GLY A 168 18.59 -3.38 -0.82
CA GLY A 168 19.84 -2.72 -1.12
C GLY A 168 20.76 -2.66 0.08
N GLU A 169 21.88 -1.97 -0.08
CA GLU A 169 22.81 -1.70 1.01
C GLU A 169 22.43 -0.42 1.72
N GLY A 170 22.44 -0.44 3.05
CA GLY A 170 22.12 0.71 3.89
C GLY A 170 23.37 1.43 4.38
N GLY A 171 23.29 2.76 4.49
CA GLY A 171 24.36 3.57 5.04
C GLY A 171 23.92 4.97 5.41
N MET A 172 24.84 5.76 5.98
CA MET A 172 24.60 7.13 6.40
C MET A 172 25.11 8.09 5.34
N GLU A 173 24.22 8.95 4.82
CA GLU A 173 24.59 9.95 3.79
C GLU A 173 23.97 11.32 4.09
N PRO A 174 24.68 12.41 3.72
CA PRO A 174 24.09 13.74 3.74
C PRO A 174 22.91 13.83 2.78
N CYS A 175 21.74 14.23 3.29
CA CYS A 175 20.52 14.34 2.50
C CYS A 175 20.16 15.80 2.24
N TYR A 176 20.25 16.22 0.98
CA TYR A 176 19.94 17.59 0.55
C TYR A 176 18.51 18.01 0.96
N SER A 177 17.53 17.11 0.81
CA SER A 177 16.13 17.35 1.19
C SER A 177 15.91 17.53 2.70
N ALA A 178 16.90 17.21 3.53
CA ALA A 178 16.90 17.40 4.97
C ALA A 178 17.94 18.43 5.43
N GLY A 179 18.25 19.42 4.59
CA GLY A 179 19.24 20.48 4.92
C GLY A 179 20.68 19.96 5.05
N ASN A 180 21.02 18.94 4.32
CA ASN A 180 22.30 18.21 4.38
C ASN A 180 22.53 17.44 5.72
N GLU A 181 21.49 17.21 6.50
CA GLU A 181 21.60 16.27 7.63
C GLU A 181 21.98 14.88 7.14
N THR A 182 22.83 14.20 7.91
CA THR A 182 23.22 12.82 7.64
C THR A 182 22.11 11.88 8.11
N LEU A 183 21.45 11.24 7.14
CA LEU A 183 20.37 10.28 7.39
C LEU A 183 20.75 8.90 6.90
N TRP A 184 20.08 7.89 7.47
CA TRP A 184 20.19 6.54 6.93
C TRP A 184 19.47 6.46 5.59
N VAL A 185 20.18 5.97 4.58
CA VAL A 185 19.66 5.76 3.22
C VAL A 185 19.94 4.33 2.79
N MET A 186 19.18 3.86 1.81
CA MET A 186 19.39 2.58 1.16
C MET A 186 19.71 2.81 -0.32
N TRP A 187 20.85 2.27 -0.77
CA TRP A 187 21.18 2.19 -2.19
C TRP A 187 20.57 0.92 -2.77
N PRO A 188 19.55 1.03 -3.63
CA PRO A 188 18.83 -0.13 -4.11
C PRO A 188 19.71 -0.99 -5.01
N ASN A 189 19.54 -2.31 -4.91
CA ASN A 189 20.30 -3.27 -5.71
C ASN A 189 19.92 -3.18 -7.19
N ALA A 190 20.91 -2.88 -8.05
CA ALA A 190 20.68 -2.67 -9.49
C ALA A 190 20.13 -3.91 -10.20
N THR A 191 20.54 -5.12 -9.79
CA THR A 191 20.03 -6.37 -10.36
C THR A 191 18.54 -6.53 -10.02
N GLN A 192 18.15 -6.24 -8.78
CA GLN A 192 16.76 -6.32 -8.36
C GLN A 192 15.88 -5.24 -9.01
N ILE A 193 16.43 -4.04 -9.25
CA ILE A 193 15.74 -3.02 -10.07
C ILE A 193 15.48 -3.55 -11.49
N ASN A 194 16.46 -4.18 -12.12
CA ASN A 194 16.29 -4.73 -13.47
C ASN A 194 15.27 -5.89 -13.48
N THR A 195 15.27 -6.72 -12.44
CA THR A 195 14.24 -7.75 -12.27
C THR A 195 12.86 -7.11 -12.14
N ALA A 196 12.70 -6.08 -11.30
CA ALA A 196 11.43 -5.35 -11.15
C ALA A 196 10.95 -4.76 -12.49
N LYS A 197 11.85 -4.15 -13.28
CA LYS A 197 11.54 -3.66 -14.63
C LYS A 197 11.01 -4.77 -15.54
N SER A 198 11.66 -5.93 -15.54
CA SER A 198 11.23 -7.08 -16.35
C SER A 198 9.85 -7.59 -15.93
N LEU A 199 9.60 -7.70 -14.61
CA LEU A 199 8.29 -8.13 -14.09
C LEU A 199 7.18 -7.15 -14.46
N ILE A 200 7.42 -5.84 -14.35
CA ILE A 200 6.47 -4.81 -14.78
C ILE A 200 6.19 -4.93 -16.28
N GLN A 201 7.23 -5.12 -17.11
CA GLN A 201 7.05 -5.25 -18.54
C GLN A 201 6.26 -6.51 -18.93
N GLN A 202 6.43 -7.63 -18.23
CA GLN A 202 5.62 -8.84 -18.40
C GLN A 202 4.13 -8.52 -18.16
N VAL A 203 3.81 -7.83 -17.06
CA VAL A 203 2.43 -7.44 -16.76
C VAL A 203 1.86 -6.51 -17.84
N LEU A 204 2.63 -5.53 -18.32
CA LEU A 204 2.20 -4.62 -19.38
C LEU A 204 1.95 -5.34 -20.72
N ASN A 205 2.64 -6.45 -20.97
CA ASN A 205 2.44 -7.31 -22.13
C ASN A 205 1.27 -8.30 -21.94
N GLY A 206 0.58 -8.30 -20.79
CA GLY A 206 -0.49 -9.25 -20.47
C GLY A 206 0.01 -10.63 -20.03
N GLU A 207 1.27 -10.75 -19.66
CA GLU A 207 1.90 -11.99 -19.20
C GLU A 207 1.78 -12.11 -17.68
N THR A 208 1.81 -13.33 -17.16
CA THR A 208 1.94 -13.57 -15.72
C THR A 208 3.40 -13.34 -15.29
N PRO A 209 3.68 -12.43 -14.33
CA PRO A 209 5.05 -12.15 -13.95
C PRO A 209 5.71 -13.37 -13.30
N ALA A 210 6.87 -13.77 -13.83
CA ALA A 210 7.65 -14.88 -13.30
C ALA A 210 8.57 -14.37 -12.18
N LEU A 211 8.15 -14.52 -10.92
CA LEU A 211 8.98 -14.16 -9.77
C LEU A 211 10.25 -15.02 -9.72
N PRO A 212 11.42 -14.44 -9.34
CA PRO A 212 12.60 -15.23 -9.02
C PRO A 212 12.26 -16.26 -7.94
N GLN A 213 12.82 -17.46 -8.06
CA GLN A 213 12.78 -18.46 -6.96
C GLN A 213 13.86 -18.05 -5.94
N ASP A 214 13.48 -18.00 -4.66
CA ASP A 214 14.41 -17.78 -3.53
C ASP A 214 15.41 -18.92 -3.38
#